data_dbcf160388ec73d55f7f6d995577f8a9
#
_entry.id   dbcf160388ec73d55f7f6d995577f8a9
#
_cell.length_a   1.000
_cell.length_b   1.000
_cell.length_c   1.000
_cell.angle_alpha   90.00
_cell.angle_beta   90.00
_cell.angle_gamma   90.00
#
_symmetry.space_group_name_H-M   'P 1'
#
loop_
_entity.id
_entity.type
_entity.pdbx_description
1 polymer ?
#
loop_
_entity_poly.entity_id
_entity_poly.type
_entity_poly.pdbx_seq_one_letter_code
_entity_poly.pdbx_strand_id
1 'polypeptide(L)'
;MKSKNILFIQIMILVLTTSCNYSPQNVTQSWVDSIARYGSEEFMPAKKYKWGWGEAVMLNGYVHLYNNKPNEKYKDYIRTAMDITYNTANGHHPNAVASGLGMAFLARQKEDDKYLEKANQIFIDYKRIPVALNGGVSHRPNTIELWDDTVYMIGIYLKEMYQLTDDTKYLDIWMEQFLAHKEKLQDEKWGLWVHGYDDDNEDFDDNCCQYGWANMTPERKSIEFWGRGNGWIIMMISDFLQIYPKGSQEYQFLANELKRMVNPLISLQDKETGLWRQLPIHTDIPENYLESTCTAMFAYGMSVGVRLGILD
;
A
#
# COMPACT_ATOMS: atom_id res chain seq x y z
N MET A 1 43.37 -4.04 -44.81
CA MET A 1 42.53 -3.38 -43.81
C MET A 1 41.07 -3.88 -43.76
N LYS A 2 40.65 -4.86 -44.55
CA LYS A 2 39.25 -5.36 -44.58
C LYS A 2 38.95 -6.60 -43.69
N SER A 3 39.97 -7.31 -43.20
CA SER A 3 39.74 -8.55 -42.42
C SER A 3 39.60 -8.34 -40.91
N LYS A 4 40.08 -7.23 -40.34
CA LYS A 4 39.96 -6.96 -38.89
C LYS A 4 38.60 -6.47 -38.46
N ASN A 5 37.84 -5.80 -39.35
CA ASN A 5 36.51 -5.30 -39.04
C ASN A 5 35.43 -6.41 -39.05
N ILE A 6 35.62 -7.47 -39.85
CA ILE A 6 34.66 -8.59 -39.89
C ILE A 6 34.80 -9.44 -38.63
N LEU A 7 36.00 -9.62 -38.10
CA LEU A 7 36.20 -10.36 -36.83
C LEU A 7 35.60 -9.63 -35.61
N PHE A 8 35.67 -8.29 -35.61
CA PHE A 8 35.09 -7.48 -34.53
C PHE A 8 33.57 -7.51 -34.54
N ILE A 9 32.93 -7.50 -35.71
CA ILE A 9 31.49 -7.62 -35.89
C ILE A 9 31.01 -9.02 -35.50
N GLN A 10 31.74 -10.07 -35.85
CA GLN A 10 31.42 -11.46 -35.45
C GLN A 10 31.53 -11.68 -33.94
N ILE A 11 32.55 -11.09 -33.29
CA ILE A 11 32.70 -11.15 -31.84
C ILE A 11 31.57 -10.37 -31.13
N MET A 12 31.17 -9.19 -31.66
CA MET A 12 30.05 -8.42 -31.11
C MET A 12 28.70 -9.14 -31.27
N ILE A 13 28.48 -9.82 -32.39
CA ILE A 13 27.26 -10.64 -32.60
C ILE A 13 27.30 -11.89 -31.69
N LEU A 14 28.44 -12.49 -31.47
CA LEU A 14 28.59 -13.65 -30.57
C LEU A 14 28.37 -13.26 -29.10
N VAL A 15 28.81 -12.07 -28.67
CA VAL A 15 28.56 -11.54 -27.32
C VAL A 15 27.09 -11.18 -27.14
N LEU A 16 26.42 -10.71 -28.20
CA LEU A 16 24.95 -10.41 -28.13
C LEU A 16 24.10 -11.68 -28.17
N THR A 17 24.56 -12.79 -28.73
CA THR A 17 23.85 -14.05 -28.79
C THR A 17 24.07 -14.95 -27.56
N THR A 18 25.16 -14.76 -26.82
CA THR A 18 25.42 -15.50 -25.57
C THR A 18 24.78 -14.84 -24.32
N SER A 19 24.28 -13.61 -24.44
CA SER A 19 23.60 -12.92 -23.35
C SER A 19 22.08 -13.18 -23.26
N CYS A 20 21.51 -14.01 -24.13
CA CYS A 20 20.06 -14.25 -24.24
C CYS A 20 19.60 -15.64 -23.84
N ASN A 21 20.11 -16.21 -22.74
CA ASN A 21 19.49 -17.39 -22.12
C ASN A 21 18.97 -17.11 -20.70
N TYR A 22 18.73 -15.84 -20.36
CA TYR A 22 17.95 -15.49 -19.17
C TYR A 22 16.48 -15.44 -19.57
N SER A 23 15.69 -16.43 -19.14
CA SER A 23 14.24 -16.31 -19.27
C SER A 23 13.79 -15.11 -18.42
N PRO A 24 12.84 -14.30 -18.88
CA PRO A 24 12.31 -13.17 -18.09
C PRO A 24 11.84 -13.59 -16.70
N GLN A 25 11.34 -14.80 -16.55
CA GLN A 25 10.91 -15.40 -15.26
C GLN A 25 12.07 -15.55 -14.27
N ASN A 26 13.27 -15.97 -14.72
CA ASN A 26 14.41 -16.16 -13.82
C ASN A 26 14.99 -14.83 -13.32
N VAL A 27 15.00 -13.80 -14.16
CA VAL A 27 15.46 -12.45 -13.78
C VAL A 27 14.51 -11.86 -12.74
N THR A 28 13.21 -11.94 -12.97
CA THR A 28 12.17 -11.40 -12.07
C THR A 28 12.20 -12.09 -10.71
N GLN A 29 12.31 -13.42 -10.66
CA GLN A 29 12.35 -14.17 -9.40
C GLN A 29 13.62 -13.86 -8.61
N SER A 30 14.77 -13.76 -9.26
CA SER A 30 16.05 -13.38 -8.61
C SER A 30 15.98 -11.97 -8.00
N TRP A 31 15.27 -11.05 -8.64
CA TRP A 31 15.09 -9.68 -8.15
C TRP A 31 14.20 -9.64 -6.90
N VAL A 32 13.07 -10.32 -6.94
CA VAL A 32 12.15 -10.46 -5.80
C VAL A 32 12.85 -11.10 -4.61
N ASP A 33 13.59 -12.21 -4.82
CA ASP A 33 14.32 -12.89 -3.76
C ASP A 33 15.42 -11.99 -3.16
N SER A 34 16.08 -11.15 -3.98
CA SER A 34 17.09 -10.21 -3.54
C SER A 34 16.50 -9.08 -2.68
N ILE A 35 15.37 -8.51 -3.08
CA ILE A 35 14.66 -7.49 -2.29
C ILE A 35 14.16 -8.08 -0.97
N ALA A 36 13.53 -9.25 -1.01
CA ALA A 36 13.03 -9.91 0.18
C ALA A 36 14.17 -10.20 1.17
N ARG A 37 15.32 -10.69 0.68
CA ARG A 37 16.49 -10.94 1.50
C ARG A 37 17.05 -9.65 2.11
N TYR A 38 17.25 -8.61 1.30
CA TYR A 38 17.71 -7.31 1.79
C TYR A 38 16.77 -6.77 2.88
N GLY A 39 15.45 -6.85 2.64
CA GLY A 39 14.43 -6.44 3.60
C GLY A 39 14.58 -7.14 4.94
N SER A 40 14.70 -8.47 4.95
CA SER A 40 14.73 -9.27 6.18
C SER A 40 16.08 -9.32 6.89
N GLU A 41 17.18 -9.19 6.15
CA GLU A 41 18.52 -9.33 6.74
C GLU A 41 19.15 -7.98 7.10
N GLU A 42 18.94 -6.95 6.30
CA GLU A 42 19.66 -5.67 6.40
C GLU A 42 18.73 -4.51 6.77
N PHE A 43 17.64 -4.30 6.04
CA PHE A 43 16.78 -3.13 6.22
C PHE A 43 15.96 -3.21 7.51
N MET A 44 15.22 -4.30 7.69
CA MET A 44 14.32 -4.50 8.84
C MET A 44 14.34 -5.96 9.31
N PRO A 45 15.40 -6.40 9.99
CA PRO A 45 15.44 -7.75 10.55
C PRO A 45 14.27 -7.99 11.51
N ALA A 46 13.64 -9.17 11.44
CA ALA A 46 12.44 -9.49 12.23
C ALA A 46 12.62 -9.23 13.73
N LYS A 47 13.81 -9.48 14.28
CA LYS A 47 14.15 -9.21 15.68
C LYS A 47 14.20 -7.73 16.07
N LYS A 48 14.15 -6.82 15.09
CA LYS A 48 14.12 -5.36 15.28
C LYS A 48 12.76 -4.76 14.92
N TYR A 49 11.79 -5.61 14.58
CA TYR A 49 10.44 -5.19 14.21
C TYR A 49 9.82 -4.34 15.33
N LYS A 50 9.19 -3.23 14.95
CA LYS A 50 8.43 -2.38 15.83
C LYS A 50 6.96 -2.39 15.41
N TRP A 51 6.06 -2.19 16.34
CA TRP A 51 4.64 -2.16 16.07
C TRP A 51 4.25 -0.81 15.46
N GLY A 52 4.22 -0.71 14.13
CA GLY A 52 3.97 0.54 13.41
C GLY A 52 3.76 0.34 11.91
N TRP A 53 3.43 1.43 11.22
CA TRP A 53 3.02 1.40 9.82
C TRP A 53 4.14 0.97 8.85
N GLY A 54 5.35 1.46 9.02
CA GLY A 54 6.45 1.16 8.09
C GLY A 54 6.80 -0.32 8.09
N GLU A 55 6.85 -0.89 9.27
CA GLU A 55 7.04 -2.33 9.47
C GLU A 55 5.86 -3.14 8.94
N ALA A 56 4.63 -2.64 9.12
CA ALA A 56 3.43 -3.29 8.62
C ALA A 56 3.38 -3.36 7.09
N VAL A 57 3.84 -2.31 6.39
CA VAL A 57 3.94 -2.30 4.92
C VAL A 57 4.86 -3.41 4.44
N MET A 58 6.03 -3.56 5.06
CA MET A 58 6.96 -4.64 4.72
C MET A 58 6.38 -6.02 5.07
N LEU A 59 5.72 -6.13 6.23
CA LEU A 59 5.04 -7.36 6.65
C LEU A 59 3.98 -7.79 5.63
N ASN A 60 3.16 -6.84 5.13
CA ASN A 60 2.19 -7.10 4.07
C ASN A 60 2.87 -7.61 2.79
N GLY A 61 4.04 -7.07 2.45
CA GLY A 61 4.86 -7.57 1.34
C GLY A 61 5.22 -9.07 1.51
N TYR A 62 5.65 -9.48 2.72
CA TYR A 62 5.93 -10.90 3.01
C TYR A 62 4.69 -11.77 2.98
N VAL A 63 3.54 -11.28 3.44
CA VAL A 63 2.26 -12.00 3.32
C VAL A 63 1.90 -12.21 1.85
N HIS A 64 2.04 -11.20 1.01
CA HIS A 64 1.82 -11.32 -0.43
C HIS A 64 2.79 -12.32 -1.09
N LEU A 65 4.07 -12.27 -0.75
CA LEU A 65 5.07 -13.22 -1.25
C LEU A 65 4.73 -14.66 -0.85
N TYR A 66 4.36 -14.87 0.41
CA TYR A 66 3.95 -16.18 0.91
C TYR A 66 2.69 -16.70 0.21
N ASN A 67 1.66 -15.87 0.07
CA ASN A 67 0.41 -16.26 -0.58
C ASN A 67 0.62 -16.61 -2.06
N ASN A 68 1.55 -15.92 -2.75
CA ASN A 68 1.86 -16.20 -4.15
C ASN A 68 2.75 -17.43 -4.34
N LYS A 69 3.75 -17.61 -3.48
CA LYS A 69 4.68 -18.74 -3.49
C LYS A 69 5.12 -19.05 -2.06
N PRO A 70 4.45 -19.99 -1.38
CA PRO A 70 4.75 -20.33 0.00
C PRO A 70 6.22 -20.65 0.22
N ASN A 71 6.83 -19.98 1.21
CA ASN A 71 8.20 -20.18 1.62
C ASN A 71 8.29 -19.97 3.14
N GLU A 72 8.79 -20.96 3.85
CA GLU A 72 8.88 -20.92 5.31
C GLU A 72 9.70 -19.72 5.82
N LYS A 73 10.70 -19.26 5.08
CA LYS A 73 11.48 -18.07 5.46
C LYS A 73 10.60 -16.82 5.61
N TYR A 74 9.59 -16.63 4.76
CA TYR A 74 8.67 -15.50 4.86
C TYR A 74 7.77 -15.64 6.09
N LYS A 75 7.27 -16.85 6.35
CA LYS A 75 6.44 -17.14 7.51
C LYS A 75 7.24 -17.02 8.82
N ASP A 76 8.48 -17.49 8.84
CA ASP A 76 9.38 -17.36 10.00
C ASP A 76 9.71 -15.90 10.32
N TYR A 77 9.88 -15.06 9.28
CA TYR A 77 10.01 -13.63 9.47
C TYR A 77 8.79 -13.04 10.17
N ILE A 78 7.59 -13.33 9.63
CA ILE A 78 6.32 -12.86 10.18
C ILE A 78 6.16 -13.35 11.63
N ARG A 79 6.37 -14.63 11.89
CA ARG A 79 6.27 -15.23 13.23
C ARG A 79 7.21 -14.55 14.22
N THR A 80 8.48 -14.38 13.86
CA THR A 80 9.47 -13.73 14.73
C THR A 80 9.05 -12.29 15.03
N ALA A 81 8.60 -11.52 14.05
CA ALA A 81 8.13 -10.16 14.24
C ALA A 81 6.92 -10.09 15.19
N MET A 82 5.97 -10.99 15.03
CA MET A 82 4.76 -11.03 15.86
C MET A 82 5.07 -11.49 17.30
N ASP A 83 5.95 -12.45 17.48
CA ASP A 83 6.32 -12.93 18.82
C ASP A 83 7.01 -11.86 19.65
N ILE A 84 7.95 -11.10 19.08
CA ILE A 84 8.67 -10.07 19.85
C ILE A 84 7.77 -8.87 20.19
N THR A 85 6.72 -8.61 19.39
CA THR A 85 5.80 -7.49 19.63
C THR A 85 4.49 -7.92 20.30
N TYR A 86 4.29 -9.19 20.58
CA TYR A 86 3.03 -9.75 21.09
C TYR A 86 2.46 -8.98 22.28
N ASN A 87 3.30 -8.66 23.27
CA ASN A 87 2.88 -7.99 24.51
C ASN A 87 2.58 -6.49 24.32
N THR A 88 3.13 -5.86 23.29
CA THR A 88 2.93 -4.43 22.99
C THR A 88 1.91 -4.22 21.85
N ALA A 89 1.51 -5.28 21.19
CA ALA A 89 0.56 -5.25 20.08
C ALA A 89 -0.80 -4.71 20.53
N ASN A 90 -1.32 -3.74 19.79
CA ASN A 90 -2.60 -3.08 20.04
C ASN A 90 -3.20 -2.55 18.73
N GLY A 91 -4.47 -2.08 18.78
CA GLY A 91 -5.18 -1.50 17.65
C GLY A 91 -5.72 -0.09 17.93
N HIS A 92 -5.08 0.69 18.80
CA HIS A 92 -5.57 2.00 19.22
C HIS A 92 -5.30 3.14 18.23
N HIS A 93 -4.66 2.87 17.11
CA HIS A 93 -4.32 3.82 16.05
C HIS A 93 -4.28 3.11 14.70
N PRO A 94 -4.69 3.71 13.57
CA PRO A 94 -4.64 3.06 12.26
C PRO A 94 -3.29 2.42 11.93
N ASN A 95 -2.19 3.11 12.22
CA ASN A 95 -0.83 2.60 12.02
C ASN A 95 -0.50 1.37 12.89
N ALA A 96 -1.11 1.27 14.08
CA ALA A 96 -0.96 0.10 14.95
C ALA A 96 -1.85 -1.07 14.47
N VAL A 97 -3.05 -0.78 13.99
CA VAL A 97 -3.95 -1.77 13.38
C VAL A 97 -3.28 -2.46 12.21
N ALA A 98 -2.55 -1.72 11.38
CA ALA A 98 -1.84 -2.25 10.22
C ALA A 98 -0.96 -3.46 10.57
N SER A 99 -0.17 -3.39 11.63
CA SER A 99 0.69 -4.52 12.07
C SER A 99 -0.11 -5.76 12.49
N GLY A 100 -1.39 -5.61 12.83
CA GLY A 100 -2.30 -6.71 13.19
C GLY A 100 -2.48 -7.75 12.09
N LEU A 101 -2.20 -7.38 10.83
CA LEU A 101 -2.25 -8.32 9.71
C LEU A 101 -1.37 -9.56 9.95
N GLY A 102 -0.22 -9.42 10.61
CA GLY A 102 0.67 -10.54 10.91
C GLY A 102 0.08 -11.52 11.90
N MET A 103 -0.67 -11.03 12.91
CA MET A 103 -1.39 -11.89 13.86
C MET A 103 -2.50 -12.67 13.14
N ALA A 104 -3.31 -11.98 12.32
CA ALA A 104 -4.37 -12.61 11.54
C ALA A 104 -3.82 -13.63 10.53
N PHE A 105 -2.70 -13.32 9.87
CA PHE A 105 -2.02 -14.25 8.96
C PHE A 105 -1.57 -15.52 9.68
N LEU A 106 -0.88 -15.43 10.82
CA LEU A 106 -0.40 -16.59 11.56
C LEU A 106 -1.57 -17.43 12.11
N ALA A 107 -2.64 -16.79 12.58
CA ALA A 107 -3.87 -17.48 12.97
C ALA A 107 -4.46 -18.26 11.79
N ARG A 108 -4.51 -17.68 10.59
CA ARG A 108 -4.95 -18.34 9.36
C ARG A 108 -4.06 -19.53 8.97
N GLN A 109 -2.76 -19.44 9.27
CA GLN A 109 -1.82 -20.56 9.09
C GLN A 109 -1.95 -21.63 10.20
N LYS A 110 -2.81 -21.43 11.20
CA LYS A 110 -3.03 -22.35 12.34
C LYS A 110 -1.75 -22.60 13.15
N GLU A 111 -0.93 -21.57 13.32
CA GLU A 111 0.34 -21.68 14.03
C GLU A 111 0.16 -21.80 15.56
N ASP A 112 -0.67 -20.92 16.16
CA ASP A 112 -0.96 -20.92 17.59
C ASP A 112 -2.24 -20.09 17.84
N ASP A 113 -3.11 -20.51 18.73
CA ASP A 113 -4.38 -19.83 19.08
C ASP A 113 -4.16 -18.42 19.64
N LYS A 114 -3.01 -18.15 20.26
CA LYS A 114 -2.64 -16.83 20.77
C LYS A 114 -2.71 -15.74 19.68
N TYR A 115 -2.39 -16.08 18.41
CA TYR A 115 -2.44 -15.11 17.32
C TYR A 115 -3.89 -14.74 16.96
N LEU A 116 -4.82 -15.70 17.03
CA LEU A 116 -6.25 -15.43 16.84
C LEU A 116 -6.78 -14.52 17.96
N GLU A 117 -6.45 -14.83 19.22
CA GLU A 117 -6.86 -14.01 20.36
C GLU A 117 -6.35 -12.58 20.22
N LYS A 118 -5.07 -12.41 19.84
CA LYS A 118 -4.46 -11.10 19.64
C LYS A 118 -5.07 -10.36 18.45
N ALA A 119 -5.30 -11.02 17.32
CA ALA A 119 -5.98 -10.43 16.18
C ALA A 119 -7.39 -9.91 16.57
N ASN A 120 -8.17 -10.70 17.30
CA ASN A 120 -9.47 -10.26 17.80
C ASN A 120 -9.38 -9.08 18.78
N GLN A 121 -8.36 -9.05 19.66
CA GLN A 121 -8.14 -7.92 20.56
C GLN A 121 -7.84 -6.63 19.78
N ILE A 122 -7.01 -6.69 18.74
CA ILE A 122 -6.70 -5.55 17.86
C ILE A 122 -7.99 -5.03 17.19
N PHE A 123 -8.91 -5.91 16.79
CA PHE A 123 -10.21 -5.49 16.24
C PHE A 123 -11.09 -4.79 17.28
N ILE A 124 -11.06 -5.24 18.54
CA ILE A 124 -11.78 -4.58 19.64
C ILE A 124 -11.19 -3.18 19.88
N ASP A 125 -9.87 -3.05 19.86
CA ASP A 125 -9.19 -1.76 20.04
C ASP A 125 -9.51 -0.81 18.87
N TYR A 126 -9.43 -1.31 17.64
CA TYR A 126 -9.78 -0.57 16.42
C TYR A 126 -11.14 0.12 16.52
N LYS A 127 -12.16 -0.58 17.03
CA LYS A 127 -13.51 -0.01 17.18
C LYS A 127 -13.63 1.14 18.20
N ARG A 128 -12.56 1.43 18.92
CA ARG A 128 -12.50 2.54 19.89
C ARG A 128 -11.75 3.76 19.36
N ILE A 129 -11.20 3.68 18.16
CA ILE A 129 -10.54 4.83 17.51
C ILE A 129 -11.62 5.88 17.25
N PRO A 130 -11.37 7.18 17.52
CA PRO A 130 -12.31 8.25 17.22
C PRO A 130 -12.70 8.28 15.74
N VAL A 131 -13.90 8.74 15.46
CA VAL A 131 -14.45 8.84 14.11
C VAL A 131 -14.93 10.25 13.81
N ALA A 132 -14.82 10.66 12.56
CA ALA A 132 -15.40 11.88 12.03
C ALA A 132 -16.93 11.82 11.96
N LEU A 133 -17.58 12.96 11.71
CA LEU A 133 -19.04 13.04 11.61
C LEU A 133 -19.66 12.12 10.57
N ASN A 134 -18.92 11.81 9.51
CA ASN A 134 -19.35 10.86 8.47
C ASN A 134 -18.97 9.40 8.75
N GLY A 135 -18.46 9.08 9.94
CA GLY A 135 -18.08 7.74 10.35
C GLY A 135 -16.65 7.31 9.93
N GLY A 136 -15.91 8.16 9.25
CA GLY A 136 -14.50 7.90 8.90
C GLY A 136 -13.61 7.82 10.14
N VAL A 137 -12.78 6.80 10.26
CA VAL A 137 -11.83 6.61 11.37
C VAL A 137 -10.73 7.66 11.31
N SER A 138 -10.53 8.36 12.43
CA SER A 138 -9.47 9.37 12.55
C SER A 138 -8.08 8.73 12.45
N HIS A 139 -7.20 9.40 11.71
CA HIS A 139 -5.78 9.02 11.70
C HIS A 139 -5.03 9.53 12.95
N ARG A 140 -5.59 10.52 13.64
CA ARG A 140 -4.96 11.17 14.80
C ARG A 140 -5.68 10.82 16.09
N PRO A 141 -4.95 10.61 17.20
CA PRO A 141 -5.56 10.26 18.49
C PRO A 141 -6.15 11.47 19.23
N ASN A 142 -5.68 12.68 18.95
CA ASN A 142 -5.97 13.88 19.74
C ASN A 142 -6.84 14.92 18.99
N THR A 143 -7.12 14.69 17.72
CA THR A 143 -7.95 15.50 16.83
C THR A 143 -8.64 14.58 15.83
N ILE A 144 -9.67 15.04 15.17
CA ILE A 144 -10.41 14.21 14.21
C ILE A 144 -9.97 14.57 12.79
N GLU A 145 -9.00 13.84 12.29
CA GLU A 145 -8.47 14.01 10.94
C GLU A 145 -8.61 12.74 10.11
N LEU A 146 -9.14 12.86 8.91
CA LEU A 146 -9.18 11.79 7.92
C LEU A 146 -7.97 11.88 7.00
N TRP A 147 -7.16 10.84 6.93
CA TRP A 147 -6.02 10.74 6.03
C TRP A 147 -6.19 9.58 5.05
N ASP A 148 -5.69 9.75 3.83
CA ASP A 148 -5.69 8.68 2.82
C ASP A 148 -4.94 7.43 3.29
N ASP A 149 -3.89 7.59 4.10
CA ASP A 149 -3.18 6.49 4.77
C ASP A 149 -4.09 5.54 5.56
N THR A 150 -5.12 6.09 6.23
CA THR A 150 -6.02 5.31 7.09
C THR A 150 -6.64 4.14 6.34
N VAL A 151 -7.09 4.39 5.10
CA VAL A 151 -7.75 3.38 4.27
C VAL A 151 -6.84 2.19 4.01
N TYR A 152 -5.54 2.43 3.80
CA TYR A 152 -4.54 1.37 3.63
C TYR A 152 -4.22 0.69 4.96
N MET A 153 -3.93 1.46 6.00
CA MET A 153 -3.45 0.92 7.27
C MET A 153 -4.46 -0.04 7.93
N ILE A 154 -5.74 0.34 7.95
CA ILE A 154 -6.77 -0.57 8.43
C ILE A 154 -7.11 -1.66 7.40
N GLY A 155 -7.00 -1.33 6.11
CA GLY A 155 -7.41 -2.20 5.01
C GLY A 155 -6.61 -3.50 4.94
N ILE A 156 -5.29 -3.44 5.08
CA ILE A 156 -4.44 -4.64 5.05
C ILE A 156 -4.76 -5.60 6.20
N TYR A 157 -5.13 -5.09 7.36
CA TYR A 157 -5.56 -5.89 8.50
C TYR A 157 -6.98 -6.46 8.29
N LEU A 158 -7.96 -5.64 7.89
CA LEU A 158 -9.33 -6.09 7.65
C LEU A 158 -9.40 -7.14 6.54
N LYS A 159 -8.59 -6.96 5.48
CA LYS A 159 -8.44 -7.96 4.42
C LYS A 159 -7.98 -9.31 4.99
N GLU A 160 -6.96 -9.32 5.83
CA GLU A 160 -6.43 -10.55 6.40
C GLU A 160 -7.41 -11.19 7.41
N MET A 161 -8.17 -10.37 8.17
CA MET A 161 -9.26 -10.85 9.02
C MET A 161 -10.38 -11.51 8.23
N TYR A 162 -10.75 -10.96 7.08
CA TYR A 162 -11.67 -11.62 6.16
C TYR A 162 -11.13 -12.97 5.68
N GLN A 163 -9.88 -13.01 5.24
CA GLN A 163 -9.26 -14.26 4.77
C GLN A 163 -9.12 -15.32 5.87
N LEU A 164 -9.02 -14.90 7.12
CA LEU A 164 -8.98 -15.78 8.28
C LEU A 164 -10.36 -16.36 8.62
N THR A 165 -11.43 -15.55 8.55
CA THR A 165 -12.74 -15.88 9.14
C THR A 165 -13.83 -16.15 8.12
N ASP A 166 -13.65 -15.75 6.87
CA ASP A 166 -14.68 -15.71 5.81
C ASP A 166 -15.92 -14.85 6.18
N ASP A 167 -15.77 -13.94 7.15
CA ASP A 167 -16.84 -13.05 7.62
C ASP A 167 -16.81 -11.75 6.82
N THR A 168 -17.83 -11.53 5.98
CA THR A 168 -17.94 -10.36 5.10
C THR A 168 -18.00 -9.03 5.83
N LYS A 169 -18.30 -9.02 7.12
CA LYS A 169 -18.29 -7.78 7.92
C LYS A 169 -16.98 -7.00 7.81
N TYR A 170 -15.85 -7.68 7.62
CA TYR A 170 -14.56 -7.00 7.46
C TYR A 170 -14.42 -6.29 6.11
N LEU A 171 -15.06 -6.84 5.07
CA LEU A 171 -15.16 -6.20 3.76
C LEU A 171 -16.10 -4.99 3.83
N ASP A 172 -17.24 -5.15 4.50
CA ASP A 172 -18.25 -4.09 4.68
C ASP A 172 -17.64 -2.91 5.45
N ILE A 173 -16.96 -3.17 6.57
CA ILE A 173 -16.27 -2.14 7.35
C ILE A 173 -15.22 -1.41 6.51
N TRP A 174 -14.43 -2.13 5.72
CA TRP A 174 -13.45 -1.47 4.87
C TRP A 174 -14.12 -0.59 3.81
N MET A 175 -15.18 -1.06 3.18
CA MET A 175 -15.91 -0.29 2.17
C MET A 175 -16.53 0.97 2.78
N GLU A 176 -17.12 0.87 3.97
CA GLU A 176 -17.63 2.04 4.72
C GLU A 176 -16.52 3.06 4.96
N GLN A 177 -15.34 2.62 5.40
CA GLN A 177 -14.20 3.50 5.61
C GLN A 177 -13.67 4.09 4.31
N PHE A 178 -13.59 3.30 3.24
CA PHE A 178 -13.23 3.79 1.93
C PHE A 178 -14.16 4.92 1.47
N LEU A 179 -15.48 4.72 1.59
CA LEU A 179 -16.49 5.71 1.18
C LEU A 179 -16.45 6.97 2.03
N ALA A 180 -16.27 6.84 3.36
CA ALA A 180 -16.19 7.99 4.27
C ALA A 180 -14.96 8.87 3.96
N HIS A 181 -13.79 8.25 3.74
CA HIS A 181 -12.59 8.98 3.37
C HIS A 181 -12.69 9.57 1.96
N LYS A 182 -13.22 8.80 1.00
CA LYS A 182 -13.46 9.27 -0.38
C LYS A 182 -14.31 10.54 -0.42
N GLU A 183 -15.40 10.58 0.35
CA GLU A 183 -16.28 11.77 0.44
C GLU A 183 -15.52 13.05 0.77
N LYS A 184 -14.54 12.96 1.67
CA LYS A 184 -13.78 14.11 2.14
C LYS A 184 -12.53 14.39 1.32
N LEU A 185 -11.84 13.37 0.82
CA LEU A 185 -10.49 13.51 0.27
C LEU A 185 -10.44 13.49 -1.26
N GLN A 186 -11.39 12.82 -1.96
CA GLN A 186 -11.30 12.74 -3.42
C GLN A 186 -11.68 14.04 -4.08
N ASP A 187 -10.82 14.52 -4.97
CA ASP A 187 -11.07 15.68 -5.83
C ASP A 187 -11.84 15.23 -7.09
N GLU A 188 -12.89 15.97 -7.45
CA GLU A 188 -13.72 15.61 -8.59
C GLU A 188 -13.04 15.81 -9.94
N LYS A 189 -12.19 16.82 -10.05
CA LYS A 189 -11.51 17.17 -11.31
C LYS A 189 -10.40 16.18 -11.64
N TRP A 190 -9.58 15.85 -10.65
CA TRP A 190 -8.43 14.97 -10.84
C TRP A 190 -8.75 13.49 -10.59
N GLY A 191 -9.81 13.20 -9.82
CA GLY A 191 -10.06 11.83 -9.35
C GLY A 191 -9.03 11.31 -8.36
N LEU A 192 -7.98 12.09 -8.08
CA LEU A 192 -6.97 11.84 -7.06
C LEU A 192 -7.45 12.33 -5.69
N TRP A 193 -6.79 11.89 -4.63
CA TRP A 193 -7.14 12.23 -3.25
C TRP A 193 -6.13 13.24 -2.69
N VAL A 194 -6.63 14.25 -2.00
CA VAL A 194 -5.78 15.08 -1.12
C VAL A 194 -5.43 14.28 0.12
N HIS A 195 -4.31 14.63 0.76
CA HIS A 195 -3.75 13.82 1.85
C HIS A 195 -4.60 13.81 3.12
N GLY A 196 -5.18 14.93 3.51
CA GLY A 196 -5.89 15.04 4.77
C GLY A 196 -7.11 15.96 4.75
N TYR A 197 -8.03 15.70 5.67
CA TYR A 197 -9.20 16.50 5.99
C TYR A 197 -9.33 16.61 7.52
N ASP A 198 -9.54 17.81 8.01
CA ASP A 198 -9.76 18.12 9.41
C ASP A 198 -11.27 18.26 9.70
N ASP A 199 -11.83 17.39 10.56
CA ASP A 199 -13.27 17.37 10.85
C ASP A 199 -13.67 18.25 12.04
N ASP A 200 -12.82 18.38 13.06
CA ASP A 200 -13.15 19.11 14.30
C ASP A 200 -12.61 20.54 14.36
N ASN A 201 -11.75 20.92 13.43
CA ASN A 201 -11.12 22.25 13.36
C ASN A 201 -10.32 22.60 14.62
N GLU A 202 -9.82 21.59 15.31
CA GLU A 202 -8.91 21.80 16.42
C GLU A 202 -7.50 22.09 15.89
N ASP A 203 -6.92 23.21 16.36
CA ASP A 203 -5.57 23.59 15.99
C ASP A 203 -4.56 22.78 16.81
N PHE A 204 -4.27 21.58 16.32
CA PHE A 204 -3.34 20.68 16.96
C PHE A 204 -1.94 20.85 16.35
N ASP A 205 -1.01 21.39 17.12
CA ASP A 205 0.40 21.54 16.75
C ASP A 205 1.10 20.17 16.80
N ASP A 206 1.01 19.44 15.73
CA ASP A 206 1.61 18.11 15.61
C ASP A 206 2.92 18.07 14.82
N ASN A 207 3.40 19.21 14.37
CA ASN A 207 4.58 19.36 13.52
C ASN A 207 4.53 18.56 12.20
N CYS A 208 3.37 18.00 11.84
CA CYS A 208 3.15 17.35 10.56
C CYS A 208 2.54 18.33 9.57
N CYS A 209 3.13 18.45 8.38
CA CYS A 209 2.50 19.11 7.23
C CYS A 209 2.05 20.55 7.49
N GLN A 210 2.79 21.32 8.26
CA GLN A 210 2.43 22.65 8.79
C GLN A 210 1.98 23.65 7.71
N TYR A 211 2.51 23.58 6.50
CA TYR A 211 2.18 24.52 5.44
C TYR A 211 1.15 23.93 4.49
N GLY A 212 -0.01 24.57 4.42
CA GLY A 212 -1.11 24.10 3.57
C GLY A 212 -1.83 22.85 4.11
N TRP A 213 -1.69 22.58 5.39
CA TRP A 213 -2.42 21.47 6.02
C TRP A 213 -3.93 21.78 6.14
N ALA A 214 -4.72 20.76 6.40
CA ALA A 214 -6.17 20.80 6.36
C ALA A 214 -6.79 21.88 7.26
N ASN A 215 -6.32 22.05 8.50
CA ASN A 215 -6.79 23.09 9.43
C ASN A 215 -6.46 24.53 8.99
N MET A 216 -5.54 24.71 8.03
CA MET A 216 -5.13 26.01 7.51
C MET A 216 -5.90 26.43 6.25
N THR A 217 -6.78 25.60 5.73
CA THR A 217 -7.56 25.87 4.51
C THR A 217 -9.03 26.10 4.83
N PRO A 218 -9.75 26.96 4.07
CA PRO A 218 -11.18 27.18 4.27
C PRO A 218 -12.03 25.90 4.13
N GLU A 219 -11.61 25.01 3.25
CA GLU A 219 -12.28 23.74 2.97
C GLU A 219 -11.91 22.65 3.97
N ARG A 220 -10.99 22.94 4.89
CA ARG A 220 -10.43 21.97 5.84
C ARG A 220 -9.84 20.73 5.16
N LYS A 221 -9.27 20.92 3.97
CA LYS A 221 -8.56 19.89 3.19
C LYS A 221 -7.13 20.32 2.95
N SER A 222 -6.19 19.38 3.00
CA SER A 222 -4.84 19.65 2.53
C SER A 222 -4.85 20.01 1.05
N ILE A 223 -3.89 20.84 0.62
CA ILE A 223 -3.85 21.34 -0.75
C ILE A 223 -3.17 20.38 -1.72
N GLU A 224 -2.44 19.40 -1.23
CA GLU A 224 -1.55 18.57 -2.04
C GLU A 224 -2.09 17.18 -2.34
N PHE A 225 -1.91 16.76 -3.58
CA PHE A 225 -2.13 15.38 -4.02
C PHE A 225 -0.83 14.60 -3.87
N TRP A 226 -0.60 14.08 -2.68
CA TRP A 226 0.61 13.34 -2.39
C TRP A 226 0.64 11.99 -3.11
N GLY A 227 1.72 11.73 -3.89
CA GLY A 227 1.83 10.54 -4.72
C GLY A 227 1.73 9.24 -3.93
N ARG A 228 2.42 9.13 -2.80
CA ARG A 228 2.37 7.93 -1.94
C ARG A 228 1.00 7.76 -1.29
N GLY A 229 0.34 8.84 -0.89
CA GLY A 229 -1.04 8.80 -0.39
C GLY A 229 -2.00 8.21 -1.41
N ASN A 230 -1.97 8.71 -2.63
CA ASN A 230 -2.74 8.12 -3.74
C ASN A 230 -2.32 6.68 -4.05
N GLY A 231 -1.04 6.35 -3.84
CA GLY A 231 -0.53 4.98 -3.96
C GLY A 231 -1.19 4.02 -2.97
N TRP A 232 -1.39 4.44 -1.72
CA TRP A 232 -2.10 3.65 -0.71
C TRP A 232 -3.50 3.26 -1.17
N ILE A 233 -4.24 4.23 -1.71
CA ILE A 233 -5.61 4.02 -2.18
C ILE A 233 -5.63 3.06 -3.37
N ILE A 234 -4.77 3.26 -4.36
CA ILE A 234 -4.68 2.40 -5.55
C ILE A 234 -4.32 0.97 -5.17
N MET A 235 -3.38 0.78 -4.23
CA MET A 235 -3.03 -0.56 -3.74
C MET A 235 -4.22 -1.25 -3.08
N MET A 236 -4.96 -0.56 -2.22
CA MET A 236 -6.11 -1.16 -1.53
C MET A 236 -7.26 -1.47 -2.48
N ILE A 237 -7.61 -0.56 -3.39
CA ILE A 237 -8.59 -0.84 -4.44
C ILE A 237 -8.19 -2.13 -5.17
N SER A 238 -6.92 -2.24 -5.56
CA SER A 238 -6.41 -3.39 -6.31
C SER A 238 -6.45 -4.69 -5.50
N ASP A 239 -6.17 -4.63 -4.21
CA ASP A 239 -6.25 -5.79 -3.32
C ASP A 239 -7.69 -6.27 -3.14
N PHE A 240 -8.64 -5.35 -2.92
CA PHE A 240 -10.05 -5.70 -2.73
C PHE A 240 -10.75 -6.13 -4.02
N LEU A 241 -10.32 -5.62 -5.19
CA LEU A 241 -10.76 -6.12 -6.49
C LEU A 241 -10.42 -7.61 -6.72
N GLN A 242 -9.41 -8.13 -6.05
CA GLN A 242 -9.06 -9.55 -6.12
C GLN A 242 -9.89 -10.42 -5.15
N ILE A 243 -10.67 -9.81 -4.27
CA ILE A 243 -11.50 -10.48 -3.26
C ILE A 243 -12.97 -10.42 -3.64
N TYR A 244 -13.50 -9.25 -4.00
CA TYR A 244 -14.89 -9.10 -4.38
C TYR A 244 -15.23 -9.90 -5.65
N PRO A 245 -16.39 -10.57 -5.70
CA PRO A 245 -16.85 -11.24 -6.91
C PRO A 245 -16.98 -10.25 -8.08
N LYS A 246 -16.47 -10.61 -9.25
CA LYS A 246 -16.47 -9.73 -10.46
C LYS A 246 -17.85 -9.16 -10.84
N GLY A 247 -18.93 -9.82 -10.46
CA GLY A 247 -20.31 -9.36 -10.75
C GLY A 247 -20.93 -8.50 -9.66
N SER A 248 -20.25 -8.30 -8.51
CA SER A 248 -20.79 -7.52 -7.41
C SER A 248 -20.78 -6.02 -7.70
N GLN A 249 -21.61 -5.27 -6.97
CA GLN A 249 -21.67 -3.81 -7.09
C GLN A 249 -20.36 -3.18 -6.57
N GLU A 250 -19.79 -3.72 -5.51
CA GLU A 250 -18.54 -3.31 -4.91
C GLU A 250 -17.38 -3.47 -5.89
N TYR A 251 -17.30 -4.60 -6.58
CA TYR A 251 -16.29 -4.81 -7.61
C TYR A 251 -16.40 -3.77 -8.73
N GLN A 252 -17.62 -3.55 -9.26
CA GLN A 252 -17.83 -2.57 -10.34
C GLN A 252 -17.50 -1.15 -9.88
N PHE A 253 -17.88 -0.81 -8.66
CA PHE A 253 -17.55 0.48 -8.07
C PHE A 253 -16.03 0.68 -7.96
N LEU A 254 -15.31 -0.28 -7.37
CA LEU A 254 -13.85 -0.21 -7.22
C LEU A 254 -13.12 -0.24 -8.57
N ALA A 255 -13.62 -0.98 -9.55
CA ALA A 255 -13.05 -0.97 -10.89
C ALA A 255 -13.16 0.41 -11.57
N ASN A 256 -14.28 1.10 -11.37
CA ASN A 256 -14.45 2.46 -11.85
C ASN A 256 -13.56 3.46 -11.10
N GLU A 257 -13.40 3.31 -9.79
CA GLU A 257 -12.51 4.14 -8.99
C GLU A 257 -11.04 3.93 -9.39
N LEU A 258 -10.61 2.69 -9.65
CA LEU A 258 -9.27 2.43 -10.17
C LEU A 258 -9.02 3.17 -11.50
N LYS A 259 -9.96 3.08 -12.45
CA LYS A 259 -9.87 3.80 -13.71
C LYS A 259 -9.80 5.31 -13.50
N ARG A 260 -10.65 5.84 -12.62
CA ARG A 260 -10.74 7.26 -12.32
C ARG A 260 -9.41 7.81 -11.79
N MET A 261 -8.75 7.07 -10.91
CA MET A 261 -7.46 7.46 -10.34
C MET A 261 -6.28 7.26 -11.31
N VAL A 262 -6.29 6.18 -12.08
CA VAL A 262 -5.18 5.85 -12.99
C VAL A 262 -5.14 6.77 -14.21
N ASN A 263 -6.29 7.16 -14.77
CA ASN A 263 -6.34 7.97 -15.98
C ASN A 263 -5.50 9.25 -15.93
N PRO A 264 -5.59 10.11 -14.91
CA PRO A 264 -4.74 11.29 -14.83
C PRO A 264 -3.25 10.92 -14.63
N LEU A 265 -2.95 9.86 -13.89
CA LEU A 265 -1.57 9.46 -13.61
C LEU A 265 -0.81 9.07 -14.89
N ILE A 266 -1.47 8.52 -15.91
CA ILE A 266 -0.83 8.19 -17.19
C ILE A 266 -0.19 9.43 -17.81
N SER A 267 -0.88 10.57 -17.78
CA SER A 267 -0.38 11.82 -18.36
C SER A 267 0.67 12.51 -17.49
N LEU A 268 0.72 12.20 -16.19
CA LEU A 268 1.63 12.78 -15.19
C LEU A 268 2.91 11.97 -15.00
N GLN A 269 3.05 10.84 -15.70
CA GLN A 269 4.26 10.04 -15.69
C GLN A 269 5.41 10.76 -16.38
N ASP A 270 6.58 10.79 -15.77
CA ASP A 270 7.79 11.30 -16.41
C ASP A 270 8.20 10.39 -17.58
N LYS A 271 8.28 10.97 -18.77
CA LYS A 271 8.47 10.22 -20.01
C LYS A 271 9.88 9.68 -20.21
N GLU A 272 10.88 10.26 -19.54
CA GLU A 272 12.27 9.83 -19.66
C GLU A 272 12.57 8.68 -18.73
N THR A 273 12.06 8.75 -17.49
CA THR A 273 12.37 7.79 -16.44
C THR A 273 11.27 6.75 -16.20
N GLY A 274 10.02 7.06 -16.58
CA GLY A 274 8.86 6.23 -16.26
C GLY A 274 8.42 6.33 -14.81
N LEU A 275 8.99 7.24 -14.03
CA LEU A 275 8.63 7.45 -12.63
C LEU A 275 7.53 8.52 -12.47
N TRP A 276 6.96 8.61 -11.27
CA TRP A 276 6.10 9.72 -10.86
C TRP A 276 6.76 10.56 -9.78
N ARG A 277 6.38 11.84 -9.75
CA ARG A 277 6.87 12.76 -8.73
C ARG A 277 6.13 12.57 -7.41
N GLN A 278 6.75 13.03 -6.31
CA GLN A 278 6.12 13.05 -4.98
C GLN A 278 4.76 13.77 -4.99
N LEU A 279 4.66 14.87 -5.72
CA LEU A 279 3.42 15.63 -5.96
C LEU A 279 3.10 15.53 -7.46
N PRO A 280 2.34 14.53 -7.90
CA PRO A 280 2.21 14.20 -9.34
C PRO A 280 1.72 15.35 -10.20
N ILE A 281 0.82 16.21 -9.69
CA ILE A 281 0.24 17.30 -10.47
C ILE A 281 1.13 18.57 -10.53
N HIS A 282 2.15 18.65 -9.70
CA HIS A 282 3.04 19.82 -9.59
C HIS A 282 4.38 19.58 -10.29
N THR A 283 4.34 19.35 -11.60
CA THR A 283 5.54 19.04 -12.39
C THR A 283 6.47 20.21 -12.59
N ASP A 284 6.01 21.42 -12.31
CA ASP A 284 6.70 22.72 -12.45
C ASP A 284 7.50 23.12 -11.20
N ILE A 285 7.34 22.42 -10.07
CA ILE A 285 8.09 22.69 -8.83
C ILE A 285 9.46 22.00 -8.90
N PRO A 286 10.58 22.74 -8.90
CA PRO A 286 11.92 22.17 -9.06
C PRO A 286 12.32 21.17 -7.96
N GLU A 287 11.86 21.40 -6.72
CA GLU A 287 12.14 20.56 -5.56
C GLU A 287 11.29 19.29 -5.51
N ASN A 288 10.26 19.19 -6.36
CA ASN A 288 9.37 18.04 -6.45
C ASN A 288 10.07 16.90 -7.18
N TYR A 289 10.67 16.01 -6.43
CA TYR A 289 11.49 14.90 -6.95
C TYR A 289 10.66 13.71 -7.47
N LEU A 290 11.30 12.91 -8.33
CA LEU A 290 10.77 11.62 -8.77
C LEU A 290 10.86 10.60 -7.63
N GLU A 291 9.74 10.02 -7.25
CA GLU A 291 9.64 9.15 -6.08
C GLU A 291 9.43 7.68 -6.48
N SER A 292 10.34 6.82 -6.06
CA SER A 292 10.28 5.39 -6.37
C SER A 292 9.16 4.65 -5.64
N THR A 293 8.75 5.11 -4.45
CA THR A 293 7.71 4.43 -3.66
C THR A 293 6.34 4.58 -4.29
N CYS A 294 5.88 5.81 -4.57
CA CYS A 294 4.59 6.00 -5.27
C CYS A 294 4.61 5.35 -6.65
N THR A 295 5.74 5.38 -7.34
CA THR A 295 5.91 4.71 -8.64
C THR A 295 5.66 3.20 -8.53
N ALA A 296 6.24 2.54 -7.53
CA ALA A 296 6.03 1.11 -7.31
C ALA A 296 4.56 0.79 -6.95
N MET A 297 3.91 1.64 -6.16
CA MET A 297 2.50 1.49 -5.78
C MET A 297 1.57 1.65 -6.98
N PHE A 298 1.79 2.67 -7.82
CA PHE A 298 1.02 2.87 -9.04
C PHE A 298 1.22 1.71 -10.02
N ALA A 299 2.47 1.28 -10.23
CA ALA A 299 2.79 0.14 -11.09
C ALA A 299 2.11 -1.15 -10.61
N TYR A 300 2.07 -1.39 -9.28
CA TYR A 300 1.34 -2.51 -8.70
C TYR A 300 -0.15 -2.45 -9.06
N GLY A 301 -0.80 -1.33 -8.76
CA GLY A 301 -2.23 -1.19 -9.01
C GLY A 301 -2.60 -1.27 -10.49
N MET A 302 -1.82 -0.62 -11.37
CA MET A 302 -2.02 -0.70 -12.82
C MET A 302 -1.84 -2.14 -13.32
N SER A 303 -0.82 -2.86 -12.85
CA SER A 303 -0.58 -4.26 -13.23
C SER A 303 -1.73 -5.18 -12.81
N VAL A 304 -2.30 -4.97 -11.62
CA VAL A 304 -3.51 -5.69 -11.18
C VAL A 304 -4.69 -5.33 -12.07
N GLY A 305 -4.89 -4.05 -12.36
CA GLY A 305 -5.97 -3.57 -13.23
C GLY A 305 -5.92 -4.20 -14.62
N VAL A 306 -4.74 -4.26 -15.26
CA VAL A 306 -4.54 -4.92 -16.55
C VAL A 306 -4.83 -6.43 -16.45
N ARG A 307 -4.29 -7.11 -15.43
CA ARG A 307 -4.50 -8.55 -15.22
C ARG A 307 -5.99 -8.91 -15.02
N LEU A 308 -6.76 -8.03 -14.38
CA LEU A 308 -8.20 -8.22 -14.17
C LEU A 308 -9.06 -7.82 -15.39
N GLY A 309 -8.46 -7.21 -16.42
CA GLY A 309 -9.14 -6.69 -17.60
C GLY A 309 -9.94 -5.41 -17.32
N ILE A 310 -9.52 -4.65 -16.30
CA ILE A 310 -10.10 -3.34 -15.94
C ILE A 310 -9.42 -2.22 -16.71
N LEU A 311 -8.10 -2.29 -16.84
CA LEU A 311 -7.25 -1.36 -17.57
C LEU A 311 -6.72 -2.04 -18.85
N ASP A 312 -6.39 -1.22 -19.87
CA ASP A 312 -5.80 -1.68 -21.15
C ASP A 312 -4.26 -1.80 -21.05
#